data_5a14f484cfba36103abc8961c8b2ce30
#
_entry.id   5a14f484cfba36103abc8961c8b2ce30
#
_cell.length_a   1.000
_cell.length_b   1.000
_cell.length_c   1.000
_cell.angle_alpha   90.00
_cell.angle_beta   90.00
_cell.angle_gamma   90.00
#
_symmetry.space_group_name_H-M   'P 1'
#
loop_
_entity.id
_entity.type
_entity.pdbx_description
1 polymer ?
#
loop_
_entity_poly.entity_id
_entity_poly.type
_entity_poly.pdbx_seq_one_letter_code
_entity_poly.pdbx_strand_id
1 'polypeptide(L)'
;MKYMITWEVREPVDENRKKMWEIENERKIKGETWTEDDYVLSTHFILSEGKGLQIVDTDDSKLAKWIIAYSPVYRIKISPLLSREEVAKATQ
;
A
#
# COMPACT_ATOMS: atom_id res chain seq x y z
N MET A 1 -4.15 -10.45 -7.68
CA MET A 1 -2.76 -10.80 -7.38
C MET A 1 -2.36 -10.20 -6.03
N LYS A 2 -1.50 -10.86 -5.30
CA LYS A 2 -1.03 -10.37 -4.00
C LYS A 2 0.20 -9.51 -4.14
N TYR A 3 0.22 -8.41 -3.40
CA TYR A 3 1.34 -7.48 -3.36
C TYR A 3 1.72 -7.16 -1.93
N MET A 4 3.01 -6.99 -1.71
CA MET A 4 3.52 -6.34 -0.51
C MET A 4 3.83 -4.89 -0.84
N ILE A 5 3.20 -3.98 -0.12
CA ILE A 5 3.42 -2.54 -0.26
C ILE A 5 4.22 -2.10 0.96
N THR A 6 5.36 -1.50 0.72
CA THR A 6 6.11 -0.83 1.79
C THR A 6 6.19 0.65 1.47
N TRP A 7 6.12 1.47 2.50
CA TRP A 7 6.22 2.92 2.34
C TRP A 7 7.05 3.54 3.43
N GLU A 8 7.60 4.69 3.10
CA GLU A 8 8.32 5.56 4.02
C GLU A 8 7.80 6.98 3.83
N VAL A 9 7.48 7.65 4.93
CA VAL A 9 6.99 9.03 4.88
C VAL A 9 8.11 9.94 4.39
N ARG A 10 7.83 10.73 3.35
CA ARG A 10 8.77 11.72 2.83
C ARG A 10 8.98 12.85 3.82
N GLU A 11 10.14 13.46 3.80
CA GLU A 11 10.40 14.68 4.54
C GLU A 11 9.72 15.89 3.87
N PRO A 12 9.17 16.84 4.61
CA PRO A 12 9.09 16.88 6.08
C PRO A 12 8.01 15.92 6.63
N VAL A 13 8.40 15.09 7.60
CA VAL A 13 7.59 13.95 8.05
C VAL A 13 6.26 14.38 8.65
N ASP A 14 6.26 15.36 9.55
CA ASP A 14 5.03 15.77 10.24
C ASP A 14 3.98 16.35 9.27
N GLU A 15 4.41 17.20 8.33
CA GLU A 15 3.53 17.75 7.31
C GLU A 15 2.96 16.67 6.41
N ASN A 16 3.79 15.72 6.00
CA ASN A 16 3.36 14.64 5.12
C ASN A 16 2.45 13.64 5.82
N ARG A 17 2.60 13.42 7.13
CA ARG A 17 1.64 12.65 7.91
C ARG A 17 0.25 13.30 7.92
N LYS A 18 0.19 14.62 8.06
CA LYS A 18 -1.08 15.37 7.99
C LYS A 18 -1.71 15.24 6.59
N LYS A 19 -0.91 15.41 5.55
CA LYS A 19 -1.38 15.25 4.16
C LYS A 19 -1.90 13.85 3.89
N MET A 20 -1.28 12.83 4.48
CA MET A 20 -1.72 11.45 4.34
C MET A 20 -3.15 11.26 4.85
N TRP A 21 -3.49 11.83 6.01
CA TRP A 21 -4.84 11.77 6.54
C TRP A 21 -5.84 12.51 5.67
N GLU A 22 -5.46 13.64 5.08
CA GLU A 22 -6.27 14.38 4.12
C GLU A 22 -6.55 13.53 2.86
N ILE A 23 -5.52 12.89 2.32
CA ILE A 23 -5.63 12.00 1.16
C ILE A 23 -6.57 10.83 1.49
N GLU A 24 -6.41 10.21 2.65
CA GLU A 24 -7.25 9.10 3.08
C GLU A 24 -8.72 9.51 3.18
N ASN A 25 -9.01 10.69 3.75
CA ASN A 25 -10.36 11.22 3.84
C ASN A 25 -10.96 11.47 2.46
N GLU A 26 -10.22 12.07 1.53
CA GLU A 26 -10.67 12.26 0.16
C GLU A 26 -10.98 10.94 -0.53
N ARG A 27 -10.14 9.94 -0.35
CA ARG A 27 -10.34 8.61 -0.93
C ARG A 27 -11.57 7.93 -0.36
N LYS A 28 -11.83 8.07 0.94
CA LYS A 28 -13.06 7.56 1.57
C LYS A 28 -14.31 8.19 0.96
N ILE A 29 -14.30 9.50 0.78
CA ILE A 29 -15.42 10.24 0.17
C ILE A 29 -15.68 9.75 -1.26
N LYS A 30 -14.62 9.48 -2.02
CA LYS A 30 -14.72 9.00 -3.41
C LYS A 30 -14.98 7.50 -3.53
N GLY A 31 -14.97 6.76 -2.42
CA GLY A 31 -15.08 5.29 -2.42
C GLY A 31 -13.87 4.58 -3.01
N GLU A 32 -12.69 5.17 -2.95
CA GLU A 32 -11.45 4.63 -3.52
C GLU A 32 -10.55 3.89 -2.53
N THR A 33 -10.99 3.72 -1.28
CA THR A 33 -10.27 2.93 -0.29
C THR A 33 -10.43 1.43 -0.56
N TRP A 34 -9.57 0.62 0.04
CA TRP A 34 -9.72 -0.83 -0.06
C TRP A 34 -11.11 -1.26 0.43
N THR A 35 -11.73 -2.17 -0.29
CA THR A 35 -13.03 -2.74 0.05
C THR A 35 -12.87 -4.09 0.73
N GLU A 36 -13.98 -4.67 1.19
CA GLU A 36 -13.97 -6.02 1.77
C GLU A 36 -13.54 -7.10 0.76
N ASP A 37 -13.69 -6.83 -0.54
CA ASP A 37 -13.25 -7.72 -1.60
C ASP A 37 -11.72 -7.70 -1.79
N ASP A 38 -11.07 -6.70 -1.27
CA ASP A 38 -9.62 -6.59 -1.30
C ASP A 38 -9.05 -7.27 -0.04
N TYR A 39 -8.32 -8.35 -0.26
CA TYR A 39 -7.74 -9.11 0.84
C TYR A 39 -6.55 -8.37 1.43
N VAL A 40 -6.75 -7.78 2.59
CA VAL A 40 -5.70 -7.15 3.37
C VAL A 40 -5.30 -8.10 4.50
N LEU A 41 -4.17 -8.77 4.34
CA LEU A 41 -3.64 -9.71 5.34
C LEU A 41 -3.20 -8.99 6.60
N SER A 42 -2.48 -7.91 6.43
CA SER A 42 -1.94 -7.16 7.57
C SER A 42 -1.55 -5.75 7.16
N THR A 43 -1.65 -4.85 8.11
CA THR A 43 -1.11 -3.50 8.01
C THR A 43 -0.29 -3.23 9.26
N HIS A 44 0.97 -2.87 9.07
CA HIS A 44 1.88 -2.60 10.18
C HIS A 44 2.54 -1.24 9.98
N PHE A 45 2.68 -0.50 11.08
CA PHE A 45 3.34 0.79 11.10
C PHE A 45 4.56 0.73 12.00
N ILE A 46 5.69 1.24 11.49
CA ILE A 46 6.90 1.45 12.29
C ILE A 46 6.98 2.95 12.55
N LEU A 47 6.24 3.41 13.56
CA LEU A 47 6.03 4.83 13.82
C LEU A 47 7.32 5.60 14.07
N SER A 48 8.27 4.99 14.78
CA SER A 48 9.57 5.61 15.08
C SER A 48 10.40 5.89 13.83
N GLU A 49 10.16 5.16 12.74
CA GLU A 49 10.89 5.28 11.49
C GLU A 49 10.08 5.90 10.36
N GLY A 50 8.81 6.21 10.59
CA GLY A 50 7.93 6.73 9.55
C GLY A 50 7.71 5.76 8.39
N LYS A 51 7.71 4.47 8.67
CA LYS A 51 7.56 3.39 7.68
C LYS A 51 6.31 2.58 7.92
N GLY A 52 5.87 1.87 6.91
CA GLY A 52 4.77 0.93 7.03
C GLY A 52 4.85 -0.19 6.00
N LEU A 53 4.04 -1.20 6.25
CA LEU A 53 3.93 -2.41 5.44
C LEU A 53 2.47 -2.81 5.34
N GLN A 54 2.03 -3.15 4.15
CA GLN A 54 0.71 -3.73 3.92
C GLN A 54 0.78 -4.85 2.89
N ILE A 55 0.03 -5.91 3.11
CA ILE A 55 -0.14 -6.99 2.13
C ILE A 55 -1.59 -6.96 1.65
N VAL A 56 -1.76 -6.87 0.34
CA VAL A 56 -3.08 -6.77 -0.29
C VAL A 56 -3.21 -7.78 -1.43
N ASP A 57 -4.42 -8.26 -1.66
CA ASP A 57 -4.78 -9.02 -2.86
C ASP A 57 -5.80 -8.18 -3.63
N THR A 58 -5.36 -7.57 -4.70
CA THR A 58 -6.16 -6.59 -5.43
C THR A 58 -5.78 -6.57 -6.91
N ASP A 59 -6.53 -5.80 -7.70
CA ASP A 59 -6.24 -5.59 -9.12
C ASP A 59 -5.29 -4.41 -9.36
N ASP A 60 -4.72 -4.38 -10.56
CA ASP A 60 -3.75 -3.36 -10.96
C ASP A 60 -4.33 -1.95 -10.97
N SER A 61 -5.61 -1.80 -11.28
CA SER A 61 -6.27 -0.50 -11.32
C SER A 61 -6.39 0.12 -9.92
N LYS A 62 -6.82 -0.66 -8.95
CA LYS A 62 -6.91 -0.21 -7.55
C LYS A 62 -5.53 0.09 -6.97
N LEU A 63 -4.56 -0.76 -7.29
CA LEU A 63 -3.18 -0.54 -6.86
C LEU A 63 -2.61 0.75 -7.44
N ALA A 64 -2.82 1.01 -8.73
CA ALA A 64 -2.38 2.24 -9.38
C ALA A 64 -2.98 3.49 -8.74
N LYS A 65 -4.27 3.46 -8.41
CA LYS A 65 -4.94 4.57 -7.70
C LYS A 65 -4.31 4.84 -6.34
N TRP A 66 -3.99 3.78 -5.61
CA TRP A 66 -3.32 3.90 -4.31
C TRP A 66 -1.93 4.54 -4.45
N ILE A 67 -1.13 4.09 -5.42
CA ILE A 67 0.20 4.64 -5.69
C ILE A 67 0.12 6.12 -6.04
N ILE A 68 -0.76 6.47 -6.96
CA ILE A 68 -0.93 7.86 -7.41
C ILE A 68 -1.36 8.75 -6.24
N ALA A 69 -2.27 8.27 -5.40
CA ALA A 69 -2.77 9.05 -4.27
C ALA A 69 -1.69 9.32 -3.22
N TYR A 70 -0.88 8.33 -2.88
CA TYR A 70 0.07 8.43 -1.77
C TYR A 70 1.51 8.76 -2.16
N SER A 71 1.88 8.67 -3.43
CA SER A 71 3.25 8.97 -3.87
C SER A 71 3.74 10.38 -3.51
N PRO A 72 2.89 11.42 -3.42
CA PRO A 72 3.35 12.73 -2.96
C PRO A 72 3.87 12.75 -1.51
N VAL A 73 3.36 11.87 -0.66
CA VAL A 73 3.72 11.84 0.77
C VAL A 73 4.57 10.63 1.17
N TYR A 74 4.59 9.59 0.35
CA TYR A 74 5.32 8.36 0.61
C TYR A 74 6.32 8.02 -0.49
N ARG A 75 7.48 7.48 -0.08
CA ARG A 75 8.30 6.66 -0.96
C ARG A 75 7.74 5.26 -0.91
N ILE A 76 7.31 4.74 -2.03
CA ILE A 76 6.56 3.49 -2.13
C ILE A 76 7.39 2.44 -2.86
N LYS A 77 7.41 1.24 -2.30
CA LYS A 77 7.95 0.05 -2.96
C LYS A 77 6.87 -1.01 -3.01
N ILE A 78 6.65 -1.60 -4.17
CA ILE A 78 5.67 -2.65 -4.39
C ILE A 78 6.36 -3.89 -4.90
N SER A 79 6.04 -5.02 -4.26
CA SER A 79 6.59 -6.31 -4.64
C SER A 79 5.45 -7.30 -4.81
N PRO A 80 5.35 -7.95 -5.98
CA PRO A 80 4.39 -9.02 -6.15
C PRO A 80 4.78 -10.21 -5.26
N LEU A 81 3.78 -10.86 -4.69
CA LEU A 81 3.96 -12.02 -3.84
C LEU A 81 3.49 -13.28 -4.54
N LEU A 82 4.32 -14.30 -4.51
CA LEU A 82 3.98 -15.62 -5.01
C LEU A 82 3.93 -16.61 -3.85
N SER A 83 3.00 -17.55 -3.93
CA SER A 83 2.98 -18.67 -3.01
C SER A 83 4.15 -19.62 -3.28
N ARG A 84 4.47 -20.47 -2.30
CA ARG A 84 5.48 -21.52 -2.50
C ARG A 84 5.14 -22.41 -3.70
N GLU A 85 3.88 -22.74 -3.87
CA GLU A 85 3.39 -23.56 -4.98
C GLU A 85 3.61 -22.89 -6.34
N GLU A 86 3.31 -21.60 -6.44
CA GLU A 86 3.54 -20.82 -7.65
C GLU A 86 5.03 -20.75 -8.01
N VAL A 87 5.89 -20.53 -7.02
CA VAL A 87 7.34 -20.53 -7.21
C VAL A 87 7.83 -21.92 -7.66
N ALA A 88 7.33 -22.97 -7.04
CA ALA A 88 7.70 -24.35 -7.42
C ALA A 88 7.34 -24.64 -8.88
N LYS A 89 6.16 -24.24 -9.34
CA LYS A 89 5.76 -24.41 -10.75
C LYS A 89 6.64 -23.63 -11.72
N ALA A 90 7.05 -22.42 -11.35
CA ALA A 90 7.87 -21.58 -12.21
C ALA A 90 9.32 -22.06 -12.34
N THR A 91 9.81 -22.82 -11.37
CA THR A 91 11.21 -23.26 -11.29
C THR A 91 11.45 -24.74 -11.65
N GLN A 92 10.38 -25.46 -11.98
CA GLN A 92 10.47 -26.86 -12.39
C GLN A 92 10.51 -27.06 -13.91
#